data_3d394800540500f80bf050cc166fe9f6
#
_entry.id   3d394800540500f80bf050cc166fe9f6
#
_cell.length_a   1.000
_cell.length_b   1.000
_cell.length_c   1.000
_cell.angle_alpha   90.00
_cell.angle_beta   90.00
_cell.angle_gamma   90.00
#
_symmetry.space_group_name_H-M   'P 1'
#
loop_
_entity.id
_entity.type
_entity.pdbx_description
1 polymer ?
#
loop_
_entity_poly.entity_id
_entity_poly.type
_entity_poly.pdbx_seq_one_letter_code
_entity_poly.pdbx_strand_id
1 'polypeptide(L)'
;MTAAPIPFVRDFTPLYGQAERLTPHIRRVLANNPGPFTFAGTGTFLVGDADAVAVIDPGPADDAHLSALLQAVAGQTVTHVLVTHGHADHLPLARPFAEAVGAPVLAHPALSPDQHLADGDRITGDGWTLDVLATPGHAPEHLAFAMREENALFSGDHVMGWSTSVVSPPEGDMDAYIDSLDRVMAAGFDTLWPTHGGPVTDPLPFLKALKGHRLGRDDQVLEALAREPSSARAMVPALYAAVDQRLWPAAAQSLLAHLIRLERRGDVEANGVPSATTVYQLRG
;
A
#
# COMPACT_ATOMS: atom_id res chain seq x y z
N MET A 1 -7.04 -15.74 -21.62
CA MET A 1 -6.75 -16.71 -20.54
C MET A 1 -7.18 -16.06 -19.23
N THR A 2 -7.97 -16.71 -18.39
CA THR A 2 -8.33 -16.16 -17.07
C THR A 2 -7.06 -16.07 -16.22
N ALA A 3 -6.80 -14.90 -15.63
CA ALA A 3 -5.68 -14.72 -14.71
C ALA A 3 -5.76 -15.74 -13.57
N ALA A 4 -4.61 -16.22 -13.10
CA ALA A 4 -4.56 -17.10 -11.93
C ALA A 4 -5.17 -16.37 -10.72
N PRO A 5 -5.91 -17.06 -9.83
CA PRO A 5 -6.45 -16.44 -8.64
C PRO A 5 -5.30 -15.93 -7.75
N ILE A 6 -5.49 -14.75 -7.15
CA ILE A 6 -4.52 -14.20 -6.20
C ILE A 6 -4.52 -15.06 -4.93
N PRO A 7 -3.37 -15.59 -4.49
CA PRO A 7 -3.28 -16.41 -3.28
C PRO A 7 -3.29 -15.55 -2.01
N PHE A 8 -4.42 -14.91 -1.73
CA PHE A 8 -4.55 -14.01 -0.59
C PHE A 8 -4.23 -14.67 0.75
N VAL A 9 -3.44 -13.97 1.58
CA VAL A 9 -3.08 -14.33 2.96
C VAL A 9 -4.11 -13.70 3.90
N ARG A 10 -5.11 -14.47 4.31
CA ARG A 10 -6.21 -14.02 5.18
C ARG A 10 -6.19 -14.66 6.56
N ASP A 11 -5.35 -15.66 6.77
CA ASP A 11 -5.11 -16.24 8.09
C ASP A 11 -4.17 -15.33 8.87
N PHE A 12 -4.77 -14.49 9.72
CA PHE A 12 -4.06 -13.49 10.49
C PHE A 12 -4.73 -13.32 11.85
N THR A 13 -3.97 -13.54 12.91
CA THR A 13 -4.43 -13.34 14.29
C THR A 13 -3.88 -12.00 14.79
N PRO A 14 -4.72 -10.98 15.02
CA PRO A 14 -4.25 -9.67 15.46
C PRO A 14 -3.78 -9.71 16.92
N LEU A 15 -2.63 -9.11 17.19
CA LEU A 15 -2.10 -8.83 18.52
C LEU A 15 -2.02 -7.31 18.71
N TYR A 16 -3.04 -6.73 19.30
CA TYR A 16 -3.13 -5.28 19.47
C TYR A 16 -2.30 -4.76 20.64
N GLY A 17 -1.70 -3.56 20.43
CA GLY A 17 -1.05 -2.81 21.50
C GLY A 17 0.19 -3.47 22.10
N GLN A 18 0.73 -4.49 21.48
CA GLN A 18 1.92 -5.22 21.93
C GLN A 18 2.92 -5.36 20.78
N ALA A 19 4.21 -5.29 21.09
CA ALA A 19 5.26 -5.54 20.13
C ALA A 19 5.40 -7.05 19.86
N GLU A 20 4.97 -7.49 18.68
CA GLU A 20 5.16 -8.83 18.16
C GLU A 20 6.52 -8.94 17.48
N ARG A 21 7.37 -9.90 17.87
CA ARG A 21 8.62 -10.17 17.16
C ARG A 21 8.33 -11.04 15.95
N LEU A 22 8.64 -10.54 14.75
CA LEU A 22 8.42 -11.23 13.48
C LEU A 22 9.70 -11.94 13.01
N THR A 23 10.84 -11.25 13.13
CA THR A 23 12.17 -11.75 12.81
C THR A 23 13.18 -11.26 13.87
N PRO A 24 14.46 -11.62 13.82
CA PRO A 24 15.46 -11.02 14.72
C PRO A 24 15.50 -9.50 14.66
N HIS A 25 15.28 -8.87 13.52
CA HIS A 25 15.41 -7.42 13.31
C HIS A 25 14.07 -6.70 13.15
N ILE A 26 12.95 -7.41 13.02
CA ILE A 26 11.64 -6.81 12.73
C ILE A 26 10.67 -7.15 13.85
N ARG A 27 10.06 -6.10 14.40
CA ARG A 27 8.90 -6.19 15.31
C ARG A 27 7.74 -5.40 14.71
N ARG A 28 6.53 -5.76 15.09
CA ARG A 28 5.31 -5.04 14.70
C ARG A 28 4.49 -4.69 15.92
N VAL A 29 3.91 -3.49 15.93
CA VAL A 29 2.83 -3.11 16.85
C VAL A 29 1.60 -2.84 16.00
N LEU A 30 0.50 -3.54 16.27
CA LEU A 30 -0.73 -3.42 15.52
C LEU A 30 -1.68 -2.42 16.20
N ALA A 31 -2.11 -1.41 15.45
CA ALA A 31 -3.17 -0.49 15.88
C ALA A 31 -4.53 -1.18 15.84
N ASN A 32 -5.42 -0.86 16.79
CA ASN A 32 -6.76 -1.42 16.86
C ASN A 32 -7.75 -0.57 16.04
N ASN A 33 -7.51 -0.48 14.73
CA ASN A 33 -8.35 0.21 13.77
C ASN A 33 -8.86 -0.72 12.64
N PRO A 34 -9.49 -1.88 12.96
CA PRO A 34 -9.96 -2.81 11.95
C PRO A 34 -11.04 -2.18 11.07
N GLY A 35 -10.97 -2.47 9.78
CA GLY A 35 -11.90 -1.90 8.82
C GLY A 35 -11.81 -2.54 7.43
N PRO A 36 -12.70 -2.12 6.52
CA PRO A 36 -12.75 -2.69 5.17
C PRO A 36 -11.54 -2.34 4.30
N PHE A 37 -10.71 -1.37 4.73
CA PHE A 37 -9.46 -0.98 4.05
C PHE A 37 -8.22 -1.36 4.86
N THR A 38 -8.35 -1.49 6.17
CA THR A 38 -7.25 -1.78 7.11
C THR A 38 -7.21 -3.24 7.57
N PHE A 39 -8.17 -4.08 7.13
CA PHE A 39 -8.33 -5.46 7.57
C PHE A 39 -8.39 -5.57 9.10
N ALA A 40 -7.35 -6.12 9.74
CA ALA A 40 -7.25 -6.24 11.19
C ALA A 40 -6.66 -4.98 11.86
N GLY A 41 -6.19 -4.00 11.09
CA GLY A 41 -5.59 -2.76 11.58
C GLY A 41 -4.28 -2.42 10.89
N THR A 42 -3.68 -1.30 11.30
CA THR A 42 -2.41 -0.78 10.78
C THR A 42 -1.24 -1.34 11.58
N GLY A 43 -0.30 -1.96 10.90
CA GLY A 43 0.94 -2.47 11.48
C GLY A 43 2.07 -1.43 11.42
N THR A 44 2.48 -0.90 12.56
CA THR A 44 3.70 -0.12 12.69
C THR A 44 4.89 -1.07 12.83
N PHE A 45 5.89 -0.94 11.97
CA PHE A 45 7.09 -1.78 12.06
C PHE A 45 8.22 -1.07 12.79
N LEU A 46 8.92 -1.83 13.65
CA LEU A 46 10.14 -1.41 14.30
C LEU A 46 11.28 -2.24 13.71
N VAL A 47 12.25 -1.55 13.09
CA VAL A 47 13.38 -2.18 12.40
C VAL A 47 14.66 -1.89 13.16
N GLY A 48 15.35 -2.92 13.55
CA GLY A 48 16.59 -2.85 14.33
C GLY A 48 16.58 -3.77 15.54
N ASP A 49 17.74 -3.86 16.19
CA ASP A 49 17.95 -4.74 17.33
C ASP A 49 17.93 -3.97 18.68
N ALA A 50 18.76 -4.35 19.65
CA ALA A 50 18.62 -4.02 21.07
C ALA A 50 18.63 -2.52 21.39
N ASP A 51 19.52 -1.71 20.80
CA ASP A 51 19.78 -0.36 21.32
C ASP A 51 19.21 0.78 20.44
N ALA A 52 19.03 0.55 19.15
CA ALA A 52 18.56 1.56 18.21
C ALA A 52 17.61 0.99 17.15
N VAL A 53 16.52 1.71 16.86
CA VAL A 53 15.49 1.28 15.92
C VAL A 53 15.02 2.41 15.01
N ALA A 54 14.62 2.06 13.79
CA ALA A 54 13.73 2.89 12.97
C ALA A 54 12.28 2.43 13.16
N VAL A 55 11.33 3.35 13.00
CA VAL A 55 9.90 3.08 13.10
C VAL A 55 9.23 3.46 11.79
N ILE A 56 8.51 2.53 11.17
CA ILE A 56 7.80 2.73 9.89
C ILE A 56 6.30 2.81 10.15
N ASP A 57 5.65 3.83 9.62
CA ASP A 57 4.21 4.12 9.71
C ASP A 57 3.69 4.07 11.16
N PRO A 58 3.90 5.12 11.97
CA PRO A 58 3.38 5.18 13.34
C PRO A 58 1.87 5.06 13.47
N GLY A 59 1.13 5.23 12.37
CA GLY A 59 -0.27 4.85 12.28
C GLY A 59 -1.29 5.96 12.51
N PRO A 60 -2.55 5.57 12.80
CA PRO A 60 -3.66 6.49 12.94
C PRO A 60 -3.54 7.35 14.20
N ALA A 61 -4.29 8.47 14.24
CA ALA A 61 -4.42 9.32 15.43
C ALA A 61 -5.17 8.57 16.56
N ASP A 62 -4.45 7.72 17.29
CA ASP A 62 -4.94 6.88 18.37
C ASP A 62 -3.97 6.93 19.55
N ASP A 63 -4.39 7.52 20.68
CA ASP A 63 -3.58 7.67 21.88
C ASP A 63 -3.18 6.31 22.50
N ALA A 64 -4.02 5.30 22.38
CA ALA A 64 -3.70 3.96 22.87
C ALA A 64 -2.59 3.32 22.02
N HIS A 65 -2.62 3.52 20.70
CA HIS A 65 -1.55 3.07 19.82
C HIS A 65 -0.26 3.84 20.05
N LEU A 66 -0.31 5.17 20.21
CA LEU A 66 0.86 5.97 20.58
C LEU A 66 1.50 5.47 21.86
N SER A 67 0.69 5.20 22.90
CA SER A 67 1.18 4.66 24.17
C SER A 67 1.84 3.28 24.01
N ALA A 68 1.27 2.42 23.16
CA ALA A 68 1.84 1.11 22.86
C ALA A 68 3.18 1.21 22.11
N LEU A 69 3.30 2.15 21.16
CA LEU A 69 4.56 2.41 20.45
C LEU A 69 5.65 2.90 21.42
N LEU A 70 5.34 3.87 22.27
CA LEU A 70 6.29 4.39 23.28
C LEU A 70 6.75 3.28 24.24
N GLN A 71 5.85 2.40 24.63
CA GLN A 71 6.20 1.23 25.44
C GLN A 71 7.08 0.24 24.66
N ALA A 72 6.79 0.00 23.38
CA ALA A 72 7.52 -0.93 22.53
C ALA A 72 8.98 -0.51 22.26
N VAL A 73 9.28 0.79 22.31
CA VAL A 73 10.63 1.35 22.14
C VAL A 73 11.27 1.78 23.46
N ALA A 74 10.65 1.48 24.62
CA ALA A 74 11.18 1.91 25.91
C ALA A 74 12.60 1.38 26.15
N GLY A 75 13.53 2.27 26.47
CA GLY A 75 14.94 1.95 26.67
C GLY A 75 15.77 1.84 25.37
N GLN A 76 15.16 2.04 24.20
CA GLN A 76 15.84 2.09 22.90
C GLN A 76 15.93 3.52 22.37
N THR A 77 16.89 3.79 21.51
CA THR A 77 16.97 5.03 20.75
C THR A 77 16.19 4.86 19.45
N VAL A 78 15.14 5.66 19.22
CA VAL A 78 14.51 5.75 17.91
C VAL A 78 15.36 6.69 17.07
N THR A 79 15.92 6.18 15.99
CA THR A 79 16.82 6.94 15.10
C THR A 79 16.08 7.67 14.00
N HIS A 80 15.01 7.06 13.48
CA HIS A 80 14.22 7.56 12.36
C HIS A 80 12.76 7.16 12.50
N VAL A 81 11.85 8.07 12.14
CA VAL A 81 10.44 7.80 11.93
C VAL A 81 10.17 7.90 10.42
N LEU A 82 9.84 6.78 9.80
CA LEU A 82 9.66 6.65 8.36
C LEU A 82 8.17 6.59 8.04
N VAL A 83 7.75 7.26 6.96
CA VAL A 83 6.34 7.21 6.52
C VAL A 83 6.30 6.78 5.07
N THR A 84 5.47 5.78 4.77
CA THR A 84 5.29 5.26 3.40
C THR A 84 4.47 6.23 2.55
N HIS A 85 3.35 6.76 3.07
CA HIS A 85 2.47 7.68 2.36
C HIS A 85 1.54 8.44 3.32
N GLY A 86 0.75 9.38 2.79
CA GLY A 86 0.01 10.38 3.56
C GLY A 86 -1.37 9.98 4.09
N HIS A 87 -1.81 8.73 3.95
CA HIS A 87 -3.15 8.34 4.40
C HIS A 87 -3.32 8.41 5.92
N ALA A 88 -4.58 8.57 6.33
CA ALA A 88 -4.98 8.86 7.72
C ALA A 88 -4.70 7.71 8.71
N ASP A 89 -4.37 6.55 8.24
CA ASP A 89 -4.01 5.39 9.04
C ASP A 89 -2.48 5.12 9.08
N HIS A 90 -1.66 5.95 8.42
CA HIS A 90 -0.20 5.86 8.40
C HIS A 90 0.50 7.08 9.00
N LEU A 91 0.14 8.29 8.52
CA LEU A 91 0.84 9.54 8.81
C LEU A 91 0.54 10.18 10.17
N PRO A 92 -0.70 10.18 10.71
CA PRO A 92 -1.08 11.11 11.78
C PRO A 92 -0.23 11.02 13.06
N LEU A 93 0.19 9.83 13.48
CA LEU A 93 1.05 9.69 14.64
C LEU A 93 2.53 9.91 14.36
N ALA A 94 2.97 10.13 13.10
CA ALA A 94 4.38 10.32 12.80
C ALA A 94 4.99 11.50 13.56
N ARG A 95 4.35 12.67 13.55
CA ARG A 95 4.84 13.85 14.26
C ARG A 95 4.73 13.71 15.78
N PRO A 96 3.57 13.37 16.38
CA PRO A 96 3.46 13.17 17.82
C PRO A 96 4.43 12.13 18.39
N PHE A 97 4.62 11.01 17.69
CA PHE A 97 5.57 9.98 18.10
C PHE A 97 7.03 10.47 17.99
N ALA A 98 7.39 11.09 16.87
CA ALA A 98 8.73 11.63 16.63
C ALA A 98 9.14 12.65 17.70
N GLU A 99 8.25 13.57 18.07
CA GLU A 99 8.46 14.55 19.14
C GLU A 99 8.66 13.87 20.50
N ALA A 100 7.87 12.85 20.79
CA ALA A 100 7.97 12.13 22.08
C ALA A 100 9.27 11.35 22.24
N VAL A 101 9.87 10.86 21.14
CA VAL A 101 11.12 10.08 21.16
C VAL A 101 12.34 10.88 20.74
N GLY A 102 12.16 12.11 20.27
CA GLY A 102 13.26 13.00 19.83
C GLY A 102 13.91 12.58 18.51
N ALA A 103 13.16 11.94 17.59
CA ALA A 103 13.65 11.46 16.30
C ALA A 103 13.13 12.31 15.14
N PRO A 104 13.85 12.41 14.00
CA PRO A 104 13.35 13.07 12.80
C PRO A 104 12.31 12.20 12.07
N VAL A 105 11.33 12.86 11.42
CA VAL A 105 10.42 12.24 10.45
C VAL A 105 11.05 12.31 9.06
N LEU A 106 11.15 11.16 8.40
CA LEU A 106 11.65 11.01 7.04
C LEU A 106 10.53 10.47 6.15
N ALA A 107 10.26 11.15 5.04
CA ALA A 107 9.20 10.77 4.10
C ALA A 107 9.42 11.46 2.74
N HIS A 108 8.52 11.16 1.79
CA HIS A 108 8.43 11.90 0.54
C HIS A 108 8.21 13.41 0.81
N PRO A 109 8.83 14.35 0.04
CA PRO A 109 8.71 15.79 0.24
C PRO A 109 7.28 16.33 0.34
N ALA A 110 6.32 15.70 -0.36
CA ALA A 110 4.91 16.10 -0.33
C ALA A 110 4.26 16.03 1.06
N LEU A 111 4.83 15.26 1.99
CA LEU A 111 4.33 15.08 3.36
C LEU A 111 4.94 16.07 4.37
N SER A 112 5.79 17.00 3.91
CA SER A 112 6.47 18.01 4.75
C SER A 112 7.24 17.41 5.95
N PRO A 113 8.11 16.41 5.73
CA PRO A 113 8.90 15.77 6.77
C PRO A 113 10.08 16.68 7.21
N ASP A 114 10.81 16.25 8.26
CA ASP A 114 12.06 16.90 8.67
C ASP A 114 13.19 16.64 7.67
N GLN A 115 13.19 15.44 7.08
CA GLN A 115 14.15 15.06 6.04
C GLN A 115 13.42 14.41 4.87
N HIS A 116 13.78 14.80 3.67
CA HIS A 116 13.18 14.28 2.45
C HIS A 116 13.78 12.92 2.08
N LEU A 117 12.92 12.01 1.64
CA LEU A 117 13.31 10.74 1.02
C LEU A 117 12.87 10.71 -0.45
N ALA A 118 13.74 10.14 -1.27
CA ALA A 118 13.49 9.89 -2.68
C ALA A 118 13.89 8.46 -3.05
N ASP A 119 13.51 8.05 -4.24
CA ASP A 119 13.89 6.75 -4.81
C ASP A 119 15.41 6.56 -4.85
N GLY A 120 15.87 5.41 -4.35
CA GLY A 120 17.29 5.06 -4.29
C GLY A 120 18.04 5.59 -3.08
N ASP A 121 17.42 6.39 -2.22
CA ASP A 121 18.01 6.79 -0.95
C ASP A 121 18.24 5.60 -0.03
N ARG A 122 19.16 5.76 0.91
CA ARG A 122 19.52 4.71 1.86
C ARG A 122 19.54 5.25 3.29
N ILE A 123 18.91 4.50 4.17
CA ILE A 123 18.87 4.75 5.60
C ILE A 123 19.61 3.59 6.27
N THR A 124 20.55 3.91 7.15
CA THR A 124 21.36 2.89 7.83
C THR A 124 21.22 3.03 9.33
N GLY A 125 21.19 1.89 10.00
CA GLY A 125 21.29 1.78 11.45
C GLY A 125 22.31 0.74 11.85
N ASP A 126 22.36 0.43 13.14
CA ASP A 126 23.25 -0.61 13.63
C ASP A 126 22.70 -2.00 13.22
N GLY A 127 23.42 -2.67 12.33
CA GLY A 127 23.08 -3.99 11.82
C GLY A 127 21.92 -4.07 10.82
N TRP A 128 21.42 -2.93 10.31
CA TRP A 128 20.37 -2.91 9.29
C TRP A 128 20.51 -1.78 8.27
N THR A 129 19.98 -2.01 7.09
CA THR A 129 19.97 -1.06 5.97
C THR A 129 18.61 -1.10 5.28
N LEU A 130 18.00 0.07 5.10
CA LEU A 130 16.79 0.25 4.31
C LEU A 130 17.11 1.04 3.05
N ASP A 131 16.89 0.45 1.88
CA ASP A 131 16.88 1.19 0.61
C ASP A 131 15.46 1.67 0.33
N VAL A 132 15.32 2.92 -0.12
CA VAL A 132 14.03 3.53 -0.43
C VAL A 132 13.64 3.18 -1.87
N LEU A 133 12.45 2.63 -2.05
CA LEU A 133 11.82 2.38 -3.34
C LEU A 133 10.59 3.27 -3.50
N ALA A 134 10.58 4.17 -4.48
CA ALA A 134 9.34 4.83 -4.87
C ALA A 134 8.41 3.81 -5.53
N THR A 135 7.21 3.66 -4.99
CA THR A 135 6.17 2.74 -5.49
C THR A 135 4.83 3.49 -5.66
N PRO A 136 4.80 4.52 -6.53
CA PRO A 136 3.59 5.28 -6.78
C PRO A 136 2.48 4.41 -7.38
N GLY A 137 1.25 4.87 -7.23
CA GLY A 137 0.08 4.24 -7.84
C GLY A 137 -1.11 4.09 -6.89
N HIS A 138 -0.90 3.66 -5.65
CA HIS A 138 -1.89 3.78 -4.58
C HIS A 138 -2.00 5.24 -4.11
N ALA A 139 -0.85 5.84 -3.83
CA ALA A 139 -0.65 7.26 -3.61
C ALA A 139 0.56 7.73 -4.44
N PRO A 140 0.60 8.99 -4.91
CA PRO A 140 1.67 9.47 -5.80
C PRO A 140 3.03 9.58 -5.08
N GLU A 141 3.01 9.82 -3.76
CA GLU A 141 4.19 9.97 -2.91
C GLU A 141 4.61 8.67 -2.21
N HIS A 142 4.00 7.53 -2.56
CA HIS A 142 4.21 6.27 -1.85
C HIS A 142 5.66 5.78 -1.97
N LEU A 143 6.27 5.50 -0.80
CA LEU A 143 7.59 4.89 -0.65
C LEU A 143 7.46 3.52 0.03
N ALA A 144 8.20 2.54 -0.46
CA ALA A 144 8.43 1.26 0.20
C ALA A 144 9.87 1.21 0.70
N PHE A 145 10.15 0.41 1.73
CA PHE A 145 11.47 0.32 2.35
C PHE A 145 12.00 -1.11 2.25
N ALA A 146 13.10 -1.30 1.54
CA ALA A 146 13.71 -2.60 1.31
C ALA A 146 14.81 -2.87 2.34
N MET A 147 14.62 -3.87 3.18
CA MET A 147 15.62 -4.32 4.16
C MET A 147 16.57 -5.33 3.51
N ARG A 148 17.84 -4.99 3.45
CA ARG A 148 18.87 -5.79 2.77
C ARG A 148 19.19 -7.09 3.49
N GLU A 149 19.31 -7.01 4.82
CA GLU A 149 19.76 -8.12 5.67
C GLU A 149 18.80 -9.31 5.65
N GLU A 150 17.53 -9.06 5.38
CA GLU A 150 16.48 -10.08 5.32
C GLU A 150 15.87 -10.26 3.91
N ASN A 151 16.40 -9.55 2.91
CA ASN A 151 15.83 -9.48 1.55
C ASN A 151 14.32 -9.27 1.56
N ALA A 152 13.86 -8.35 2.39
CA ALA A 152 12.45 -8.09 2.66
C ALA A 152 12.04 -6.67 2.27
N LEU A 153 10.77 -6.46 1.92
CA LEU A 153 10.21 -5.16 1.59
C LEU A 153 9.05 -4.83 2.53
N PHE A 154 9.14 -3.70 3.21
CA PHE A 154 7.99 -3.06 3.84
C PHE A 154 7.20 -2.35 2.73
N SER A 155 6.13 -3.02 2.28
CA SER A 155 5.43 -2.63 1.04
C SER A 155 4.39 -1.53 1.24
N GLY A 156 4.16 -1.08 2.47
CA GLY A 156 3.09 -0.12 2.74
C GLY A 156 1.77 -0.65 2.20
N ASP A 157 1.05 0.21 1.49
CA ASP A 157 -0.21 -0.12 0.82
C ASP A 157 -0.06 -0.39 -0.69
N HIS A 158 1.19 -0.40 -1.20
CA HIS A 158 1.43 -0.82 -2.58
C HIS A 158 1.04 -2.28 -2.81
N VAL A 159 1.40 -3.17 -1.89
CA VAL A 159 1.01 -4.59 -1.94
C VAL A 159 0.46 -5.01 -0.59
N MET A 160 -0.80 -5.41 -0.55
CA MET A 160 -1.47 -5.99 0.62
C MET A 160 -1.69 -7.48 0.41
N GLY A 161 -1.33 -8.30 1.41
CA GLY A 161 -1.47 -9.77 1.29
C GLY A 161 -2.92 -10.26 1.30
N TRP A 162 -3.82 -9.57 1.95
CA TRP A 162 -5.21 -10.01 2.19
C TRP A 162 -6.22 -9.54 1.14
N SER A 163 -5.91 -8.48 0.40
CA SER A 163 -6.77 -7.85 -0.61
C SER A 163 -5.94 -7.20 -1.72
N THR A 164 -6.60 -6.69 -2.75
CA THR A 164 -5.96 -5.80 -3.72
C THR A 164 -5.90 -4.38 -3.15
N SER A 165 -4.80 -3.67 -3.40
CA SER A 165 -4.64 -2.27 -3.02
C SER A 165 -5.68 -1.38 -3.71
N VAL A 166 -6.13 -0.35 -3.04
CA VAL A 166 -7.02 0.66 -3.63
C VAL A 166 -6.19 1.57 -4.55
N VAL A 167 -6.66 1.75 -5.77
CA VAL A 167 -6.12 2.75 -6.72
C VAL A 167 -7.27 3.64 -7.13
N SER A 168 -7.32 4.84 -6.54
CA SER A 168 -8.45 5.75 -6.66
C SER A 168 -8.02 7.12 -7.16
N PRO A 169 -8.37 7.52 -8.39
CA PRO A 169 -8.10 8.87 -8.88
C PRO A 169 -8.79 9.95 -8.02
N PRO A 170 -8.21 11.16 -7.89
CA PRO A 170 -7.04 11.66 -8.64
C PRO A 170 -5.67 11.23 -8.08
N GLU A 171 -5.58 10.74 -6.86
CA GLU A 171 -4.32 10.37 -6.20
C GLU A 171 -3.78 9.05 -6.77
N GLY A 172 -4.67 8.05 -6.93
CA GLY A 172 -4.31 6.75 -7.48
C GLY A 172 -4.13 6.76 -9.00
N ASP A 173 -3.06 6.09 -9.48
CA ASP A 173 -2.73 5.92 -10.89
C ASP A 173 -2.46 4.45 -11.21
N MET A 174 -3.25 3.86 -12.13
CA MET A 174 -3.15 2.43 -12.45
C MET A 174 -1.90 2.09 -13.27
N ASP A 175 -1.42 2.99 -14.12
CA ASP A 175 -0.18 2.77 -14.88
C ASP A 175 1.01 2.76 -13.91
N ALA A 176 1.14 3.78 -13.07
CA ALA A 176 2.18 3.88 -12.06
C ALA A 176 2.15 2.68 -11.08
N TYR A 177 0.94 2.22 -10.71
CA TYR A 177 0.77 1.04 -9.85
C TYR A 177 1.31 -0.24 -10.50
N ILE A 178 1.00 -0.48 -11.78
CA ILE A 178 1.48 -1.64 -12.53
C ILE A 178 3.00 -1.58 -12.73
N ASP A 179 3.55 -0.42 -13.04
CA ASP A 179 4.99 -0.22 -13.20
C ASP A 179 5.73 -0.46 -11.86
N SER A 180 5.14 -0.01 -10.75
CA SER A 180 5.67 -0.27 -9.41
C SER A 180 5.65 -1.76 -9.05
N LEU A 181 4.59 -2.51 -9.45
CA LEU A 181 4.58 -3.98 -9.30
C LEU A 181 5.72 -4.64 -10.08
N ASP A 182 6.00 -4.19 -11.32
CA ASP A 182 7.11 -4.71 -12.12
C ASP A 182 8.46 -4.44 -11.45
N ARG A 183 8.64 -3.27 -10.86
CA ARG A 183 9.83 -2.92 -10.09
C ARG A 183 10.04 -3.85 -8.90
N VAL A 184 9.00 -4.06 -8.09
CA VAL A 184 9.06 -4.93 -6.92
C VAL A 184 9.34 -6.39 -7.34
N MET A 185 8.73 -6.87 -8.44
CA MET A 185 9.03 -8.20 -8.99
C MET A 185 10.48 -8.33 -9.45
N ALA A 186 11.03 -7.32 -10.11
CA ALA A 186 12.39 -7.33 -10.61
C ALA A 186 13.44 -7.29 -9.49
N ALA A 187 13.09 -6.67 -8.34
CA ALA A 187 13.98 -6.62 -7.17
C ALA A 187 14.13 -7.98 -6.47
N GLY A 188 13.14 -8.88 -6.55
CA GLY A 188 13.27 -10.28 -6.13
C GLY A 188 13.34 -10.48 -4.62
N PHE A 189 12.44 -9.87 -3.86
CA PHE A 189 12.34 -10.03 -2.41
C PHE A 189 11.86 -11.43 -2.01
N ASP A 190 12.32 -11.91 -0.85
CA ASP A 190 11.88 -13.17 -0.25
C ASP A 190 10.59 -12.99 0.57
N THR A 191 10.38 -11.80 1.14
CA THR A 191 9.19 -11.50 1.95
C THR A 191 8.72 -10.06 1.71
N LEU A 192 7.40 -9.87 1.58
CA LEU A 192 6.79 -8.55 1.68
C LEU A 192 6.08 -8.42 3.03
N TRP A 193 6.31 -7.32 3.72
CA TRP A 193 5.66 -6.92 4.96
C TRP A 193 4.68 -5.77 4.66
N PRO A 194 3.41 -6.08 4.36
CA PRO A 194 2.40 -5.06 4.15
C PRO A 194 2.01 -4.38 5.48
N THR A 195 1.56 -3.13 5.40
CA THR A 195 1.07 -2.43 6.59
C THR A 195 -0.19 -3.09 7.15
N HIS A 196 -1.01 -3.72 6.30
CA HIS A 196 -2.25 -4.39 6.71
C HIS A 196 -2.17 -5.90 6.49
N GLY A 197 -2.33 -6.68 7.57
CA GLY A 197 -2.39 -8.14 7.54
C GLY A 197 -1.06 -8.85 7.73
N GLY A 198 -0.98 -10.09 7.26
CA GLY A 198 0.18 -10.95 7.36
C GLY A 198 1.19 -10.78 6.22
N PRO A 199 2.41 -11.34 6.36
CA PRO A 199 3.44 -11.28 5.33
C PRO A 199 3.06 -12.07 4.08
N VAL A 200 3.59 -11.64 2.93
CA VAL A 200 3.61 -12.44 1.70
C VAL A 200 4.99 -13.09 1.59
N THR A 201 5.06 -14.40 1.85
CA THR A 201 6.32 -15.18 1.93
C THR A 201 6.70 -15.87 0.61
N ASP A 202 5.88 -15.77 -0.41
CA ASP A 202 6.17 -16.17 -1.80
C ASP A 202 5.74 -15.02 -2.73
N PRO A 203 6.51 -13.91 -2.77
CA PRO A 203 6.11 -12.68 -3.45
C PRO A 203 5.90 -12.84 -4.95
N LEU A 204 6.78 -13.56 -5.65
CA LEU A 204 6.77 -13.55 -7.11
C LEU A 204 5.48 -14.12 -7.73
N PRO A 205 4.96 -15.29 -7.32
CA PRO A 205 3.66 -15.77 -7.79
C PRO A 205 2.52 -14.85 -7.39
N PHE A 206 2.56 -14.29 -6.16
CA PHE A 206 1.56 -13.36 -5.67
C PHE A 206 1.50 -12.08 -6.54
N LEU A 207 2.63 -11.44 -6.77
CA LEU A 207 2.74 -10.21 -7.57
C LEU A 207 2.32 -10.44 -9.03
N LYS A 208 2.71 -11.58 -9.63
CA LYS A 208 2.26 -11.98 -10.98
C LYS A 208 0.74 -12.12 -11.04
N ALA A 209 0.13 -12.78 -10.06
CA ALA A 209 -1.32 -12.94 -10.00
C ALA A 209 -2.02 -11.59 -9.77
N LEU A 210 -1.47 -10.73 -8.91
CA LEU A 210 -1.99 -9.38 -8.66
C LEU A 210 -1.94 -8.51 -9.92
N LYS A 211 -0.81 -8.49 -10.63
CA LYS A 211 -0.68 -7.79 -11.93
C LYS A 211 -1.63 -8.37 -12.97
N GLY A 212 -1.69 -9.70 -13.09
CA GLY A 212 -2.61 -10.38 -14.00
C GLY A 212 -4.08 -10.05 -13.72
N HIS A 213 -4.46 -9.92 -12.44
CA HIS A 213 -5.79 -9.47 -12.05
C HIS A 213 -6.08 -8.02 -12.54
N ARG A 214 -5.11 -7.10 -12.40
CA ARG A 214 -5.27 -5.72 -12.90
C ARG A 214 -5.43 -5.67 -14.42
N LEU A 215 -4.56 -6.36 -15.16
CA LEU A 215 -4.65 -6.42 -16.63
C LEU A 215 -5.93 -7.12 -17.09
N GLY A 216 -6.34 -8.21 -16.43
CA GLY A 216 -7.62 -8.85 -16.73
C GLY A 216 -8.84 -7.97 -16.43
N ARG A 217 -8.71 -6.96 -15.55
CA ARG A 217 -9.76 -5.97 -15.34
C ARG A 217 -9.84 -4.98 -16.52
N ASP A 218 -8.72 -4.61 -17.11
CA ASP A 218 -8.71 -3.84 -18.38
C ASP A 218 -9.50 -4.58 -19.46
N ASP A 219 -9.23 -5.87 -19.66
CA ASP A 219 -9.94 -6.71 -20.63
C ASP A 219 -11.46 -6.73 -20.36
N GLN A 220 -11.86 -6.90 -19.12
CA GLN A 220 -13.29 -6.90 -18.73
C GLN A 220 -13.97 -5.55 -18.97
N VAL A 221 -13.26 -4.44 -18.74
CA VAL A 221 -13.76 -3.09 -19.05
C VAL A 221 -13.95 -2.94 -20.56
N LEU A 222 -12.97 -3.32 -21.36
CA LEU A 222 -13.07 -3.28 -22.84
C LEU A 222 -14.21 -4.17 -23.35
N GLU A 223 -14.37 -5.38 -22.82
CA GLU A 223 -15.50 -6.27 -23.17
C GLU A 223 -16.86 -5.65 -22.80
N ALA A 224 -16.96 -4.94 -21.67
CA ALA A 224 -18.19 -4.25 -21.28
C ALA A 224 -18.51 -3.11 -22.25
N LEU A 225 -17.51 -2.28 -22.60
CA LEU A 225 -17.65 -1.16 -23.52
C LEU A 225 -17.91 -1.60 -24.97
N ALA A 226 -17.47 -2.80 -25.37
CA ALA A 226 -17.80 -3.38 -26.68
C ALA A 226 -19.31 -3.73 -26.82
N ARG A 227 -20.04 -3.85 -25.73
CA ARG A 227 -21.50 -4.09 -25.76
C ARG A 227 -22.27 -2.79 -25.84
N GLU A 228 -21.88 -1.80 -25.02
CA GLU A 228 -22.49 -0.48 -24.98
C GLU A 228 -21.58 0.53 -24.28
N PRO A 229 -21.62 1.82 -24.65
CA PRO A 229 -20.96 2.88 -23.89
C PRO A 229 -21.45 2.88 -22.44
N SER A 230 -20.53 3.04 -21.48
CA SER A 230 -20.86 2.89 -20.07
C SER A 230 -19.97 3.74 -19.17
N SER A 231 -20.37 3.92 -17.93
CA SER A 231 -19.55 4.59 -16.91
C SER A 231 -18.98 3.58 -15.90
N ALA A 232 -17.90 3.96 -15.20
CA ALA A 232 -17.34 3.14 -14.12
C ALA A 232 -18.42 2.67 -13.15
N ARG A 233 -19.27 3.60 -12.71
CA ARG A 233 -20.37 3.30 -11.77
C ARG A 233 -21.38 2.30 -12.31
N ALA A 234 -21.73 2.40 -13.59
CA ALA A 234 -22.70 1.51 -14.21
C ALA A 234 -22.15 0.08 -14.41
N MET A 235 -20.84 -0.08 -14.60
CA MET A 235 -20.18 -1.38 -14.74
C MET A 235 -19.99 -2.14 -13.42
N VAL A 236 -20.00 -1.46 -12.26
CA VAL A 236 -19.75 -2.10 -10.95
C VAL A 236 -20.64 -3.31 -10.68
N PRO A 237 -21.98 -3.27 -10.84
CA PRO A 237 -22.83 -4.42 -10.52
C PRO A 237 -22.45 -5.70 -11.27
N ALA A 238 -21.98 -5.57 -12.51
CA ALA A 238 -21.57 -6.71 -13.32
C ALA A 238 -20.16 -7.19 -12.99
N LEU A 239 -19.19 -6.26 -12.88
CA LEU A 239 -17.77 -6.59 -12.73
C LEU A 239 -17.37 -6.88 -11.27
N TYR A 240 -18.17 -6.44 -10.29
CA TYR A 240 -17.95 -6.60 -8.86
C TYR A 240 -19.13 -7.27 -8.14
N ALA A 241 -19.88 -8.14 -8.84
CA ALA A 241 -21.05 -8.82 -8.30
C ALA A 241 -20.78 -9.61 -6.99
N ALA A 242 -19.56 -10.13 -6.81
CA ALA A 242 -19.15 -10.88 -5.63
C ALA A 242 -18.65 -9.99 -4.47
N VAL A 243 -18.55 -8.66 -4.67
CA VAL A 243 -18.08 -7.72 -3.67
C VAL A 243 -19.26 -7.12 -2.91
N ASP A 244 -19.11 -6.95 -1.59
CA ASP A 244 -20.12 -6.29 -0.76
C ASP A 244 -20.49 -4.92 -1.35
N GLN A 245 -21.80 -4.68 -1.47
CA GLN A 245 -22.32 -3.44 -2.08
C GLN A 245 -21.87 -2.16 -1.37
N ARG A 246 -21.54 -2.24 -0.08
CA ARG A 246 -20.95 -1.12 0.67
C ARG A 246 -19.59 -0.67 0.10
N LEU A 247 -18.88 -1.55 -0.59
CA LEU A 247 -17.59 -1.27 -1.25
C LEU A 247 -17.74 -0.86 -2.72
N TRP A 248 -18.95 -0.84 -3.29
CA TRP A 248 -19.18 -0.45 -4.67
C TRP A 248 -18.72 0.97 -5.02
N PRO A 249 -18.82 1.98 -4.12
CA PRO A 249 -18.23 3.28 -4.41
C PRO A 249 -16.71 3.22 -4.63
N ALA A 250 -15.97 2.46 -3.82
CA ALA A 250 -14.53 2.24 -4.00
C ALA A 250 -14.22 1.41 -5.27
N ALA A 251 -15.05 0.41 -5.58
CA ALA A 251 -14.95 -0.36 -6.82
C ALA A 251 -15.13 0.53 -8.06
N ALA A 252 -16.06 1.51 -8.01
CA ALA A 252 -16.26 2.47 -9.10
C ALA A 252 -15.03 3.37 -9.30
N GLN A 253 -14.35 3.78 -8.24
CA GLN A 253 -13.10 4.54 -8.32
C GLN A 253 -11.96 3.68 -8.92
N SER A 254 -11.87 2.40 -8.52
CA SER A 254 -10.91 1.48 -9.10
C SER A 254 -11.17 1.27 -10.61
N LEU A 255 -12.43 1.13 -11.04
CA LEU A 255 -12.77 1.07 -12.46
C LEU A 255 -12.44 2.38 -13.20
N LEU A 256 -12.64 3.52 -12.56
CA LEU A 256 -12.25 4.81 -13.13
C LEU A 256 -10.73 4.86 -13.38
N ALA A 257 -9.91 4.34 -12.46
CA ALA A 257 -8.46 4.27 -12.67
C ALA A 257 -8.10 3.41 -13.91
N HIS A 258 -8.80 2.29 -14.14
CA HIS A 258 -8.65 1.49 -15.35
C HIS A 258 -9.09 2.24 -16.61
N LEU A 259 -10.23 2.94 -16.57
CA LEU A 259 -10.73 3.73 -17.69
C LEU A 259 -9.78 4.86 -18.09
N ILE A 260 -9.24 5.60 -17.09
CA ILE A 260 -8.24 6.65 -17.34
C ILE A 260 -6.98 6.05 -17.99
N ARG A 261 -6.53 4.90 -17.51
CA ARG A 261 -5.40 4.17 -18.09
C ARG A 261 -5.68 3.79 -19.55
N LEU A 262 -6.83 3.20 -19.85
CA LEU A 262 -7.22 2.78 -21.20
C LEU A 262 -7.40 4.00 -22.14
N GLU A 263 -7.89 5.13 -21.62
CA GLU A 263 -7.98 6.38 -22.38
C GLU A 263 -6.60 6.92 -22.75
N ARG A 264 -5.64 6.94 -21.82
CA ARG A 264 -4.24 7.33 -22.09
C ARG A 264 -3.59 6.45 -23.16
N ARG A 265 -3.94 5.17 -23.19
CA ARG A 265 -3.48 4.21 -24.22
C ARG A 265 -4.17 4.38 -25.57
N GLY A 266 -5.26 5.13 -25.59
CA GLY A 266 -6.05 5.33 -26.81
C GLY A 266 -7.04 4.21 -27.13
N ASP A 267 -7.29 3.29 -26.18
CA ASP A 267 -8.23 2.18 -26.35
C ASP A 267 -9.69 2.64 -26.20
N VAL A 268 -9.92 3.66 -25.35
CA VAL A 268 -11.24 4.24 -25.08
C VAL A 268 -11.21 5.77 -25.14
N GLU A 269 -12.37 6.39 -25.16
CA GLU A 269 -12.52 7.84 -25.04
C GLU A 269 -13.64 8.20 -24.07
N ALA A 270 -13.42 9.27 -23.30
CA ALA A 270 -14.39 9.81 -22.35
C ALA A 270 -15.30 10.84 -23.01
N ASN A 271 -16.60 10.81 -22.69
CA ASN A 271 -17.52 11.89 -23.01
C ASN A 271 -17.55 12.92 -21.87
N GLY A 272 -16.45 13.64 -21.69
CA GLY A 272 -16.29 14.69 -20.67
C GLY A 272 -15.12 14.47 -19.72
N VAL A 273 -15.08 15.25 -18.63
CA VAL A 273 -14.03 15.13 -17.62
C VAL A 273 -14.12 13.78 -16.90
N PRO A 274 -13.01 13.03 -16.74
CA PRO A 274 -13.00 11.74 -16.06
C PRO A 274 -13.63 11.78 -14.66
N SER A 275 -14.63 10.94 -14.47
CA SER A 275 -15.31 10.71 -13.19
C SER A 275 -15.97 9.33 -13.17
N ALA A 276 -16.37 8.84 -12.01
CA ALA A 276 -17.07 7.55 -11.90
C ALA A 276 -18.40 7.49 -12.68
N THR A 277 -18.97 8.63 -13.05
CA THR A 277 -20.24 8.75 -13.79
C THR A 277 -20.06 9.19 -15.25
N THR A 278 -18.86 9.56 -15.65
CA THR A 278 -18.54 9.88 -17.06
C THR A 278 -18.68 8.62 -17.91
N VAL A 279 -19.37 8.78 -19.05
CA VAL A 279 -19.55 7.68 -20.01
C VAL A 279 -18.30 7.57 -20.89
N TYR A 280 -17.82 6.35 -21.03
CA TYR A 280 -16.72 5.98 -21.92
C TYR A 280 -17.23 5.08 -23.04
N GLN A 281 -16.54 5.10 -24.16
CA GLN A 281 -16.77 4.20 -25.30
C GLN A 281 -15.45 3.73 -25.89
N LEU A 282 -15.48 2.63 -26.64
CA LEU A 282 -14.30 2.21 -27.42
C LEU A 282 -13.95 3.27 -28.44
N ARG A 283 -12.68 3.49 -28.62
CA ARG A 283 -12.20 4.32 -29.73
C ARG A 283 -12.30 3.53 -31.04
N GLY A 284 -12.94 4.11 -32.02
CA GLY A 284 -13.16 3.49 -33.34
C GLY A 284 -11.87 3.39 -34.19
#